data_7bad03278a5e0aa7a3be51dd6873bb8f
#
_entry.id   7bad03278a5e0aa7a3be51dd6873bb8f
#
_cell.length_a   1.000
_cell.length_b   1.000
_cell.length_c   1.000
_cell.angle_alpha   90.00
_cell.angle_beta   90.00
_cell.angle_gamma   90.00
#
_symmetry.space_group_name_H-M   'P 1'
#
loop_
_entity.id
_entity.type
_entity.pdbx_description
1 polymer ?
#
loop_
_entity_poly.entity_id
_entity_poly.type
_entity_poly.pdbx_seq_one_letter_code
_entity_poly.pdbx_strand_id
1 'polypeptide(L)'
;MSDVPANDVDLIVQLYTWLPMWQKLLRLQDWNITVNVKRRYQMSDHDVLGLCRRYTDSKDADIDILSVQDISAHKEGDDADYELTLVHELLHVHFAFMNNDEGHARQQEELIVSTLSRALVKLNRDGLTS
;
A
#
# COMPACT_ATOMS: atom_id res chain seq x y z
N MET A 1 0.08 -5.77 19.77
CA MET A 1 1.51 -5.96 19.58
C MET A 1 1.87 -5.55 18.17
N SER A 2 2.89 -4.75 18.05
CA SER A 2 3.32 -4.28 16.75
C SER A 2 4.06 -5.40 16.01
N ASP A 3 3.62 -5.70 14.78
CA ASP A 3 4.29 -6.65 13.91
C ASP A 3 5.26 -5.95 12.95
N VAL A 4 5.75 -4.78 13.37
CA VAL A 4 6.71 -4.02 12.56
C VAL A 4 8.01 -4.83 12.42
N PRO A 5 8.48 -5.06 11.18
CA PRO A 5 9.73 -5.77 10.97
C PRO A 5 10.91 -5.08 11.64
N ALA A 6 11.92 -5.86 12.00
CA ALA A 6 13.10 -5.33 12.68
C ALA A 6 13.97 -4.44 11.77
N ASN A 7 13.92 -4.67 10.46
CA ASN A 7 14.73 -3.92 9.49
C ASN A 7 14.06 -3.94 8.10
N ASP A 8 14.63 -3.17 7.18
CA ASP A 8 14.06 -3.05 5.83
C ASP A 8 14.17 -4.32 5.01
N VAL A 9 15.19 -5.16 5.24
CA VAL A 9 15.31 -6.45 4.56
C VAL A 9 14.12 -7.34 4.92
N ASP A 10 13.80 -7.42 6.20
CA ASP A 10 12.63 -8.19 6.67
C ASP A 10 11.32 -7.61 6.12
N LEU A 11 11.23 -6.28 6.07
CA LEU A 11 10.06 -5.61 5.50
C LEU A 11 9.88 -5.96 4.03
N ILE A 12 10.95 -5.91 3.24
CA ILE A 12 10.89 -6.26 1.81
C ILE A 12 10.44 -7.72 1.64
N VAL A 13 10.97 -8.64 2.43
CA VAL A 13 10.56 -10.05 2.37
C VAL A 13 9.08 -10.19 2.66
N GLN A 14 8.58 -9.51 3.68
CA GLN A 14 7.15 -9.55 4.01
C GLN A 14 6.28 -8.95 2.90
N LEU A 15 6.67 -7.80 2.37
CA LEU A 15 5.91 -7.14 1.30
C LEU A 15 5.79 -8.03 0.07
N TYR A 16 6.88 -8.66 -0.36
CA TYR A 16 6.86 -9.55 -1.52
C TYR A 16 6.25 -10.92 -1.22
N THR A 17 6.09 -11.27 0.04
CA THR A 17 5.31 -12.46 0.44
C THR A 17 3.81 -12.17 0.33
N TRP A 18 3.36 -11.00 0.78
CA TRP A 18 1.96 -10.59 0.71
C TRP A 18 1.52 -10.23 -0.71
N LEU A 19 2.40 -9.69 -1.53
CA LEU A 19 2.05 -9.12 -2.82
C LEU A 19 1.32 -10.09 -3.76
N PRO A 20 1.83 -11.31 -4.03
CA PRO A 20 1.14 -12.22 -4.94
C PRO A 20 -0.24 -12.61 -4.46
N MET A 21 -0.40 -12.83 -3.16
CA MET A 21 -1.68 -13.17 -2.57
C MET A 21 -2.69 -12.04 -2.76
N TRP A 22 -2.28 -10.81 -2.44
CA TRP A 22 -3.17 -9.66 -2.56
C TRP A 22 -3.46 -9.29 -4.01
N GLN A 23 -2.47 -9.43 -4.92
CA GLN A 23 -2.74 -9.25 -6.34
C GLN A 23 -3.83 -10.21 -6.84
N LYS A 24 -3.78 -11.45 -6.38
CA LYS A 24 -4.79 -12.44 -6.74
C LYS A 24 -6.15 -12.10 -6.15
N LEU A 25 -6.21 -11.80 -4.86
CA LEU A 25 -7.46 -11.44 -4.19
C LEU A 25 -8.10 -10.19 -4.79
N LEU A 26 -7.30 -9.21 -5.16
CA LEU A 26 -7.78 -7.94 -5.71
C LEU A 26 -7.92 -7.97 -7.24
N ARG A 27 -7.63 -9.10 -7.89
CA ARG A 27 -7.72 -9.23 -9.34
C ARG A 27 -6.80 -8.29 -10.08
N LEU A 28 -5.55 -8.17 -9.59
CA LEU A 28 -4.52 -7.32 -10.18
C LEU A 28 -3.35 -8.10 -10.77
N GLN A 29 -3.55 -9.41 -11.09
CA GLN A 29 -2.46 -10.26 -11.59
C GLN A 29 -1.92 -9.80 -12.95
N ASP A 30 -2.69 -9.04 -13.71
CA ASP A 30 -2.27 -8.50 -15.00
C ASP A 30 -1.45 -7.21 -14.88
N TRP A 31 -1.23 -6.73 -13.66
CA TRP A 31 -0.39 -5.57 -13.40
C TRP A 31 1.00 -5.99 -12.97
N ASN A 32 2.01 -5.28 -13.47
CA ASN A 32 3.40 -5.38 -13.05
C ASN A 32 3.61 -4.45 -11.86
N ILE A 33 3.72 -4.99 -10.66
CA ILE A 33 3.79 -4.17 -9.44
C ILE A 33 5.17 -4.32 -8.81
N THR A 34 5.84 -3.20 -8.62
CA THR A 34 7.11 -3.10 -7.92
C THR A 34 6.89 -2.39 -6.61
N VAL A 35 7.38 -2.98 -5.52
CA VAL A 35 7.29 -2.39 -4.19
C VAL A 35 8.69 -2.00 -3.74
N ASN A 36 8.83 -0.75 -3.32
CA ASN A 36 10.11 -0.17 -2.88
C ASN A 36 9.99 0.30 -1.45
N VAL A 37 11.01 0.04 -0.64
CA VAL A 37 11.11 0.62 0.70
C VAL A 37 11.99 1.86 0.61
N LYS A 38 11.48 2.99 1.10
CA LYS A 38 12.16 4.28 0.97
C LYS A 38 12.27 4.98 2.31
N ARG A 39 13.37 5.69 2.49
CA ARG A 39 13.54 6.60 3.63
C ARG A 39 12.62 7.81 3.45
N ARG A 40 12.28 8.45 4.56
CA ARG A 40 11.39 9.63 4.53
C ARG A 40 11.86 10.68 3.54
N TYR A 41 13.16 10.96 3.51
CA TYR A 41 13.70 11.99 2.61
C TYR A 41 13.62 11.62 1.13
N GLN A 42 13.41 10.32 0.81
CA GLN A 42 13.30 9.84 -0.56
C GLN A 42 11.86 9.81 -1.07
N MET A 43 10.90 9.97 -0.18
CA MET A 43 9.48 9.94 -0.55
C MET A 43 9.04 11.31 -1.04
N SER A 44 8.26 11.35 -2.12
CA SER A 44 7.76 12.59 -2.68
C SER A 44 6.71 13.26 -1.79
N ASP A 45 6.03 12.51 -0.94
CA ASP A 45 5.14 13.04 0.09
C ASP A 45 5.65 12.60 1.44
N HIS A 46 5.91 13.55 2.35
CA HIS A 46 6.53 13.27 3.64
C HIS A 46 5.52 12.91 4.74
N ASP A 47 4.22 12.98 4.44
CA ASP A 47 3.18 12.73 5.45
C ASP A 47 2.51 11.36 5.32
N VAL A 48 2.96 10.52 4.38
CA VAL A 48 2.30 9.25 4.10
C VAL A 48 3.18 8.06 4.46
N LEU A 49 2.56 6.93 4.74
CA LEU A 49 3.24 5.64 4.95
C LEU A 49 3.52 4.92 3.62
N GLY A 50 2.75 5.20 2.61
CA GLY A 50 2.88 4.60 1.30
C GLY A 50 2.44 5.54 0.20
N LEU A 51 2.88 5.25 -1.03
CA LEU A 51 2.55 6.04 -2.21
C LEU A 51 2.48 5.11 -3.41
N CYS A 52 1.49 5.31 -4.27
CA CYS A 52 1.32 4.52 -5.48
C CYS A 52 1.44 5.41 -6.71
N ARG A 53 2.32 5.02 -7.63
CA ARG A 53 2.39 5.60 -8.98
C ARG A 53 1.93 4.52 -9.95
N ARG A 54 0.97 4.85 -10.79
CA ARG A 54 0.34 3.90 -11.70
C ARG A 54 0.42 4.40 -13.13
N TYR A 55 0.75 3.48 -14.03
CA TYR A 55 0.99 3.76 -15.45
C TYR A 55 0.03 2.89 -16.26
N THR A 56 -1.01 3.51 -16.81
CA THR A 56 -2.11 2.77 -17.46
C THR A 56 -1.69 2.15 -18.78
N ASP A 57 -0.81 2.79 -19.52
CA ASP A 57 -0.41 2.31 -20.85
C ASP A 57 0.29 0.97 -20.79
N SER A 58 1.10 0.76 -19.78
CA SER A 58 1.89 -0.46 -19.62
C SER A 58 1.35 -1.39 -18.55
N LYS A 59 0.36 -0.95 -17.78
CA LYS A 59 -0.13 -1.65 -16.58
C LYS A 59 0.98 -1.94 -15.58
N ASP A 60 1.81 -0.94 -15.36
CA ASP A 60 2.84 -0.96 -14.32
C ASP A 60 2.42 -0.09 -13.15
N ALA A 61 2.80 -0.48 -11.96
CA ALA A 61 2.63 0.34 -10.76
C ALA A 61 3.87 0.25 -9.89
N ASP A 62 4.27 1.39 -9.34
CA ASP A 62 5.34 1.48 -8.35
C ASP A 62 4.73 1.91 -7.02
N ILE A 63 4.97 1.12 -5.99
CA ILE A 63 4.51 1.41 -4.64
C ILE A 63 5.73 1.68 -3.78
N ASP A 64 5.76 2.85 -3.16
CA ASP A 64 6.80 3.22 -2.20
C ASP A 64 6.23 3.07 -0.78
N ILE A 65 6.97 2.37 0.07
CA ILE A 65 6.60 2.10 1.46
C ILE A 65 7.67 2.70 2.36
N LEU A 66 7.25 3.36 3.43
CA LEU A 66 8.16 4.02 4.37
C LEU A 66 9.03 3.00 5.11
N SER A 67 10.34 3.26 5.14
CA SER A 67 11.32 2.46 5.87
C SER A 67 10.96 2.31 7.34
N VAL A 68 11.29 1.15 7.92
CA VAL A 68 11.15 0.92 9.37
C VAL A 68 12.00 1.90 10.19
N GLN A 69 13.06 2.46 9.61
CA GLN A 69 13.92 3.41 10.29
C GLN A 69 13.21 4.75 10.56
N ASP A 70 12.18 5.06 9.78
CA ASP A 70 11.46 6.34 9.90
C ASP A 70 10.05 6.17 10.47
N ILE A 71 9.64 4.93 10.75
CA ILE A 71 8.25 4.65 11.15
C ILE A 71 7.90 5.25 12.51
N SER A 72 8.85 5.26 13.46
CA SER A 72 8.60 5.78 14.81
C SER A 72 8.35 7.27 14.83
N ALA A 73 8.85 8.01 13.84
CA ALA A 73 8.64 9.45 13.72
C ALA A 73 7.33 9.80 13.00
N HIS A 74 6.65 8.81 12.44
CA HIS A 74 5.37 9.03 11.77
C HIS A 74 4.25 9.10 12.80
N LYS A 75 3.23 9.93 12.54
CA LYS A 75 2.09 10.10 13.44
C LYS A 75 1.35 8.81 13.77
N GLU A 76 1.45 7.81 12.89
CA GLU A 76 0.84 6.49 13.08
C GLU A 76 1.87 5.42 13.40
N GLY A 77 3.09 5.81 13.83
CA GLY A 77 4.23 4.90 13.96
C GLY A 77 3.96 3.65 14.77
N ASP A 78 3.34 3.79 15.95
CA ASP A 78 3.05 2.65 16.84
C ASP A 78 1.89 1.81 16.33
N ASP A 79 1.01 2.38 15.53
CA ASP A 79 -0.17 1.72 14.96
C ASP A 79 0.04 1.36 13.48
N ALA A 80 1.25 1.53 12.97
CA ALA A 80 1.55 1.27 11.57
C ALA A 80 1.36 -0.21 11.25
N ASP A 81 0.66 -0.46 10.15
CA ASP A 81 0.32 -1.78 9.68
C ASP A 81 0.76 -1.87 8.21
N TYR A 82 1.90 -2.52 7.98
CA TYR A 82 2.49 -2.56 6.64
C TYR A 82 1.67 -3.35 5.62
N GLU A 83 0.98 -4.40 6.07
CA GLU A 83 0.07 -5.10 5.16
C GLU A 83 -1.10 -4.21 4.76
N LEU A 84 -1.68 -3.52 5.72
CA LEU A 84 -2.75 -2.55 5.45
C LEU A 84 -2.27 -1.46 4.48
N THR A 85 -1.06 -0.95 4.68
CA THR A 85 -0.48 0.06 3.79
C THR A 85 -0.32 -0.48 2.38
N LEU A 86 0.19 -1.72 2.24
CA LEU A 86 0.32 -2.35 0.93
C LEU A 86 -1.03 -2.48 0.22
N VAL A 87 -2.04 -2.99 0.92
CA VAL A 87 -3.38 -3.17 0.36
C VAL A 87 -4.00 -1.83 -0.03
N HIS A 88 -3.80 -0.80 0.80
CA HIS A 88 -4.25 0.55 0.51
C HIS A 88 -3.68 1.03 -0.84
N GLU A 89 -2.37 0.90 -1.04
CA GLU A 89 -1.75 1.33 -2.29
C GLU A 89 -2.16 0.45 -3.48
N LEU A 90 -2.33 -0.86 -3.27
CA LEU A 90 -2.82 -1.75 -4.32
C LEU A 90 -4.24 -1.37 -4.78
N LEU A 91 -5.10 -0.96 -3.85
CA LEU A 91 -6.46 -0.53 -4.21
C LEU A 91 -6.44 0.72 -5.10
N HIS A 92 -5.48 1.62 -4.92
CA HIS A 92 -5.34 2.77 -5.81
C HIS A 92 -5.13 2.35 -7.27
N VAL A 93 -4.53 1.18 -7.52
CA VAL A 93 -4.31 0.68 -8.89
C VAL A 93 -5.64 0.47 -9.62
N HIS A 94 -6.69 0.07 -8.91
CA HIS A 94 -8.02 -0.10 -9.52
C HIS A 94 -8.61 1.19 -10.07
N PHE A 95 -8.16 2.34 -9.59
CA PHE A 95 -8.63 3.63 -10.05
C PHE A 95 -7.75 4.24 -11.14
N ALA A 96 -6.79 3.47 -11.68
CA ALA A 96 -5.79 3.96 -12.61
C ALA A 96 -6.39 4.55 -13.90
N PHE A 97 -7.53 4.01 -14.35
CA PHE A 97 -8.20 4.47 -15.58
C PHE A 97 -9.21 5.59 -15.33
N MET A 98 -9.37 6.00 -14.07
CA MET A 98 -10.22 7.12 -13.70
C MET A 98 -9.34 8.36 -13.53
N ASN A 99 -9.84 9.51 -13.92
CA ASN A 99 -9.07 10.76 -13.83
C ASN A 99 -9.28 11.43 -12.46
N ASN A 100 -8.75 10.79 -11.40
CA ASN A 100 -8.94 11.22 -10.01
C ASN A 100 -7.67 11.84 -9.42
N ASP A 101 -6.86 12.55 -10.22
CA ASP A 101 -5.53 12.97 -9.78
C ASP A 101 -5.55 14.17 -8.84
N GLU A 102 -6.65 14.92 -8.79
CA GLU A 102 -6.72 16.10 -7.92
C GLU A 102 -8.16 16.42 -7.52
N GLY A 103 -8.27 17.30 -6.52
CA GLY A 103 -9.54 17.85 -6.08
C GLY A 103 -10.44 16.86 -5.38
N HIS A 104 -11.74 17.02 -5.58
CA HIS A 104 -12.78 16.24 -4.92
C HIS A 104 -12.72 14.75 -5.30
N ALA A 105 -12.47 14.47 -6.58
CA ALA A 105 -12.36 13.09 -7.05
C ALA A 105 -11.21 12.34 -6.36
N ARG A 106 -10.07 12.99 -6.15
CA ARG A 106 -8.94 12.42 -5.42
C ARG A 106 -9.31 12.14 -3.97
N GLN A 107 -10.00 13.06 -3.32
CA GLN A 107 -10.45 12.88 -1.93
C GLN A 107 -11.42 11.71 -1.81
N GLN A 108 -12.32 11.55 -2.76
CA GLN A 108 -13.27 10.42 -2.78
C GLN A 108 -12.56 9.09 -3.00
N GLU A 109 -11.60 9.04 -3.92
CA GLU A 109 -10.81 7.83 -4.13
C GLU A 109 -10.10 7.44 -2.83
N GLU A 110 -9.45 8.40 -2.17
CA GLU A 110 -8.73 8.14 -0.91
C GLU A 110 -9.66 7.60 0.17
N LEU A 111 -10.86 8.16 0.30
CA LEU A 111 -11.84 7.70 1.28
C LEU A 111 -12.28 6.26 1.01
N ILE A 112 -12.59 5.95 -0.24
CA ILE A 112 -13.00 4.61 -0.65
C ILE A 112 -11.88 3.60 -0.39
N VAL A 113 -10.67 3.93 -0.80
CA VAL A 113 -9.49 3.06 -0.64
C VAL A 113 -9.23 2.81 0.86
N SER A 114 -9.28 3.86 1.67
CA SER A 114 -9.06 3.73 3.12
C SER A 114 -10.09 2.83 3.78
N THR A 115 -11.35 2.97 3.40
CA THR A 115 -12.44 2.17 3.97
C THR A 115 -12.33 0.71 3.54
N LEU A 116 -12.12 0.46 2.24
CA LEU A 116 -12.07 -0.89 1.71
C LEU A 116 -10.82 -1.65 2.16
N SER A 117 -9.68 -0.98 2.23
CA SER A 117 -8.45 -1.67 2.65
C SER A 117 -8.57 -2.22 4.06
N ARG A 118 -9.13 -1.44 4.98
CA ARG A 118 -9.35 -1.90 6.35
C ARG A 118 -10.29 -3.09 6.42
N ALA A 119 -11.39 -3.03 5.67
CA ALA A 119 -12.36 -4.12 5.64
C ALA A 119 -11.77 -5.41 5.06
N LEU A 120 -11.03 -5.29 3.95
CA LEU A 120 -10.47 -6.46 3.27
C LEU A 120 -9.37 -7.11 4.09
N VAL A 121 -8.48 -6.32 4.69
CA VAL A 121 -7.42 -6.87 5.53
C VAL A 121 -8.02 -7.59 6.73
N LYS A 122 -9.02 -6.99 7.37
CA LYS A 122 -9.71 -7.63 8.51
C LYS A 122 -10.35 -8.95 8.08
N LEU A 123 -11.08 -8.95 6.97
CA LEU A 123 -11.73 -10.16 6.47
C LEU A 123 -10.70 -11.26 6.17
N ASN A 124 -9.59 -10.92 5.57
CA ASN A 124 -8.54 -11.88 5.26
C ASN A 124 -7.92 -12.46 6.53
N ARG A 125 -7.64 -11.61 7.52
CA ARG A 125 -7.08 -12.06 8.81
C ARG A 125 -8.04 -12.92 9.59
N ASP A 126 -9.34 -12.69 9.44
CA ASP A 126 -10.38 -13.51 10.07
C ASP A 126 -10.63 -14.83 9.30
N GLY A 127 -9.91 -15.06 8.19
CA GLY A 127 -10.05 -16.30 7.41
C GLY A 127 -11.27 -16.35 6.51
N LEU A 128 -11.93 -15.22 6.26
CA LEU A 128 -13.16 -15.17 5.49
C LEU A 128 -12.93 -15.06 3.97
N THR A 129 -11.69 -14.86 3.55
CA THR A 129 -11.33 -14.69 2.12
C THR A 129 -10.52 -15.86 1.56
N SER A 130 -10.27 -16.85 2.38
CA SER A 130 -9.46 -18.02 1.98
C SER A 130 -10.18 -18.95 1.01
#